data_cd2d6ef1a779ffbb842b2243199136e6
#
_entry.id   cd2d6ef1a779ffbb842b2243199136e6
#
_cell.length_a   1.000
_cell.length_b   1.000
_cell.length_c   1.000
_cell.angle_alpha   90.00
_cell.angle_beta   90.00
_cell.angle_gamma   90.00
#
_symmetry.space_group_name_H-M   'P 1'
#
loop_
_entity.id
_entity.type
_entity.pdbx_description
1 polymer ?
#
loop_
_entity_poly.entity_id
_entity_poly.type
_entity_poly.pdbx_seq_one_letter_code
_entity_poly.pdbx_strand_id
1 'polypeptide(L)'
;MDTMKTNSKQVFLAFGLGLLAGAAAMFCAGLLYLRHNLVLREEFPGVTADDLDDALENEFPAGTGWHAVREEVSLPLPRDGRALFHWRIYHRDHARTLIDDPRRDLTFTPFMPANISVTADPDDGHAVVVRWNPALLGILFGGDAGAALKSEIADEQSALFDAMADAIRNRKATRKEPEP
;
A
#
# COMPACT_ATOMS: atom_id res chain seq x y z
N MET A 1 12.18 -57.61 28.62
CA MET A 1 11.77 -56.75 27.49
C MET A 1 10.39 -56.24 27.79
N ASP A 2 10.29 -55.09 28.51
CA ASP A 2 9.02 -54.45 28.79
C ASP A 2 8.57 -53.65 27.58
N THR A 3 7.56 -54.14 26.87
CA THR A 3 6.90 -53.43 25.82
C THR A 3 6.09 -52.26 26.44
N MET A 4 6.58 -51.05 26.33
CA MET A 4 5.84 -49.84 26.65
C MET A 4 4.51 -49.88 25.90
N LYS A 5 3.42 -50.18 26.62
CA LYS A 5 2.06 -49.96 26.17
C LYS A 5 1.84 -48.44 26.11
N THR A 6 2.17 -47.84 24.97
CA THR A 6 1.86 -46.41 24.73
C THR A 6 0.35 -46.26 24.82
N ASN A 7 -0.12 -45.54 25.80
CA ASN A 7 -1.55 -45.36 26.04
C ASN A 7 -2.12 -44.55 24.88
N SER A 8 -3.00 -45.13 24.07
CA SER A 8 -3.58 -44.50 22.90
C SER A 8 -4.14 -43.11 23.19
N LYS A 9 -4.66 -42.87 24.39
CA LYS A 9 -5.15 -41.58 24.86
C LYS A 9 -4.03 -40.52 24.92
N GLN A 10 -2.83 -40.91 25.33
CA GLN A 10 -1.69 -39.97 25.41
C GLN A 10 -1.18 -39.61 23.99
N VAL A 11 -1.22 -40.56 23.04
CA VAL A 11 -0.88 -40.28 21.66
C VAL A 11 -1.88 -39.33 21.02
N PHE A 12 -3.19 -39.55 21.23
CA PHE A 12 -4.23 -38.64 20.75
C PHE A 12 -4.13 -37.26 21.36
N LEU A 13 -3.83 -37.16 22.63
CA LEU A 13 -3.68 -35.87 23.32
C LEU A 13 -2.44 -35.12 22.78
N ALA A 14 -1.33 -35.81 22.61
CA ALA A 14 -0.11 -35.22 22.05
C ALA A 14 -0.32 -34.74 20.61
N PHE A 15 -1.02 -35.53 19.80
CA PHE A 15 -1.37 -35.16 18.42
C PHE A 15 -2.29 -33.93 18.39
N GLY A 16 -3.34 -33.90 19.22
CA GLY A 16 -4.26 -32.76 19.33
C GLY A 16 -3.56 -31.47 19.78
N LEU A 17 -2.66 -31.56 20.76
CA LEU A 17 -1.85 -30.42 21.22
C LEU A 17 -0.88 -29.94 20.13
N GLY A 18 -0.26 -30.87 19.40
CA GLY A 18 0.62 -30.52 18.27
C GLY A 18 -0.13 -29.79 17.15
N LEU A 19 -1.35 -30.23 16.85
CA LEU A 19 -2.20 -29.62 15.82
C LEU A 19 -2.64 -28.21 16.23
N LEU A 20 -3.04 -28.02 17.50
CA LEU A 20 -3.40 -26.72 18.05
C LEU A 20 -2.20 -25.77 18.08
N ALA A 21 -1.03 -26.24 18.49
CA ALA A 21 0.19 -25.44 18.51
C ALA A 21 0.60 -25.02 17.09
N GLY A 22 0.51 -25.95 16.11
CA GLY A 22 0.77 -25.67 14.71
C GLY A 22 -0.20 -24.64 14.13
N ALA A 23 -1.50 -24.77 14.41
CA ALA A 23 -2.52 -23.80 13.98
C ALA A 23 -2.28 -22.42 14.61
N ALA A 24 -1.95 -22.35 15.90
CA ALA A 24 -1.63 -21.11 16.57
C ALA A 24 -0.36 -20.46 15.97
N ALA A 25 0.68 -21.22 15.69
CA ALA A 25 1.90 -20.73 15.08
C ALA A 25 1.64 -20.18 13.67
N MET A 26 0.85 -20.86 12.85
CA MET A 26 0.46 -20.37 11.51
C MET A 26 -0.38 -19.11 11.60
N PHE A 27 -1.31 -19.03 12.55
CA PHE A 27 -2.12 -17.84 12.77
C PHE A 27 -1.25 -16.63 13.18
N CYS A 28 -0.33 -16.82 14.12
CA CYS A 28 0.62 -15.78 14.52
C CYS A 28 1.52 -15.34 13.36
N ALA A 29 2.05 -16.28 12.59
CA ALA A 29 2.84 -15.97 11.40
C ALA A 29 2.03 -15.18 10.36
N GLY A 30 0.77 -15.57 10.13
CA GLY A 30 -0.17 -14.86 9.26
C GLY A 30 -0.42 -13.42 9.73
N LEU A 31 -0.66 -13.22 11.03
CA LEU A 31 -0.84 -11.88 11.61
C LEU A 31 0.42 -11.01 11.48
N LEU A 32 1.59 -11.57 11.71
CA LEU A 32 2.86 -10.87 11.53
C LEU A 32 3.09 -10.50 10.06
N TYR A 33 2.80 -11.42 9.14
CA TYR A 33 2.87 -11.16 7.72
C TYR A 33 1.93 -10.01 7.31
N LEU A 34 0.67 -10.05 7.75
CA LEU A 34 -0.30 -8.98 7.50
C LEU A 34 0.19 -7.64 8.05
N ARG A 35 0.66 -7.62 9.28
CA ARG A 35 1.16 -6.41 9.93
C ARG A 35 2.29 -5.75 9.15
N HIS A 36 3.21 -6.53 8.58
CA HIS A 36 4.37 -6.01 7.85
C HIS A 36 4.07 -5.65 6.39
N ASN A 37 3.05 -6.25 5.79
CA ASN A 37 2.80 -6.12 4.35
C ASN A 37 1.49 -5.40 4.01
N LEU A 38 0.62 -5.13 5.00
CA LEU A 38 -0.66 -4.45 4.77
C LEU A 38 -0.47 -3.00 4.33
N VAL A 39 0.59 -2.37 4.82
CA VAL A 39 1.00 -1.02 4.47
C VAL A 39 2.33 -1.11 3.73
N LEU A 40 2.37 -0.59 2.52
CA LEU A 40 3.57 -0.45 1.73
C LEU A 40 4.21 0.90 2.04
N ARG A 41 5.52 0.87 2.21
CA ARG A 41 6.36 2.06 2.41
C ARG A 41 7.39 2.08 1.29
N GLU A 42 7.46 3.20 0.59
CA GLU A 42 8.39 3.42 -0.48
C GLU A 42 9.20 4.70 -0.21
N GLU A 43 10.51 4.59 -0.29
CA GLU A 43 11.45 5.66 0.03
C GLU A 43 11.99 6.27 -1.26
N PHE A 44 12.08 7.61 -1.31
CA PHE A 44 12.61 8.36 -2.44
C PHE A 44 13.90 9.08 -2.05
N PRO A 45 15.07 8.38 -2.07
CA PRO A 45 16.32 8.95 -1.60
C PRO A 45 16.73 10.23 -2.35
N GLY A 46 17.06 11.26 -1.58
CA GLY A 46 17.49 12.55 -2.12
C GLY A 46 16.35 13.38 -2.73
N VAL A 47 15.11 13.08 -2.38
CA VAL A 47 13.92 13.87 -2.68
C VAL A 47 13.30 14.28 -1.37
N THR A 48 13.01 15.54 -1.16
CA THR A 48 12.29 15.98 0.04
C THR A 48 10.79 15.71 -0.09
N ALA A 49 10.08 15.68 1.04
CA ALA A 49 8.62 15.53 1.03
C ALA A 49 7.95 16.68 0.26
N ASP A 50 8.46 17.90 0.36
CA ASP A 50 7.96 19.07 -0.37
C ASP A 50 8.21 18.94 -1.88
N ASP A 51 9.42 18.49 -2.31
CA ASP A 51 9.71 18.26 -3.73
C ASP A 51 8.78 17.19 -4.33
N LEU A 52 8.42 16.16 -3.55
CA LEU A 52 7.49 15.13 -4.00
C LEU A 52 6.05 15.63 -4.02
N ASP A 53 5.65 16.43 -3.03
CA ASP A 53 4.34 17.08 -2.99
C ASP A 53 4.14 18.01 -4.20
N ASP A 54 5.13 18.86 -4.47
CA ASP A 54 5.17 19.72 -5.66
C ASP A 54 5.13 18.91 -6.96
N ALA A 55 5.81 17.75 -7.01
CA ALA A 55 5.76 16.88 -8.17
C ALA A 55 4.36 16.33 -8.41
N LEU A 56 3.68 15.87 -7.35
CA LEU A 56 2.31 15.38 -7.44
C LEU A 56 1.34 16.47 -7.88
N GLU A 57 1.51 17.69 -7.41
CA GLU A 57 0.65 18.82 -7.78
C GLU A 57 0.80 19.23 -9.25
N ASN A 58 2.04 19.20 -9.78
CA ASN A 58 2.33 19.72 -11.10
C ASN A 58 2.37 18.68 -12.22
N GLU A 59 2.57 17.40 -11.90
CA GLU A 59 2.89 16.38 -12.91
C GLU A 59 1.79 15.36 -13.18
N PHE A 60 0.66 15.44 -12.45
CA PHE A 60 -0.55 14.76 -12.86
C PHE A 60 -1.48 15.72 -13.62
N PRO A 61 -1.05 16.22 -14.81
CA PRO A 61 -1.74 17.29 -15.49
C PRO A 61 -3.08 16.83 -16.02
N ALA A 62 -3.97 17.80 -16.13
CA ALA A 62 -5.23 17.64 -16.85
C ALA A 62 -4.94 17.11 -18.27
N GLY A 63 -5.41 15.91 -18.57
CA GLY A 63 -5.25 15.28 -19.90
C GLY A 63 -4.55 13.93 -19.93
N THR A 64 -3.83 13.54 -18.87
CA THR A 64 -3.21 12.21 -18.76
C THR A 64 -4.17 11.11 -18.31
N GLY A 65 -5.41 11.46 -17.96
CA GLY A 65 -6.38 10.53 -17.34
C GLY A 65 -6.24 10.43 -15.83
N TRP A 66 -5.12 10.84 -15.27
CA TRP A 66 -4.93 10.87 -13.82
C TRP A 66 -5.62 12.07 -13.17
N HIS A 67 -6.14 11.86 -11.97
CA HIS A 67 -6.71 12.89 -11.13
C HIS A 67 -6.12 12.79 -9.74
N ALA A 68 -5.43 13.84 -9.33
CA ALA A 68 -4.79 13.93 -8.04
C ALA A 68 -5.45 15.07 -7.23
N VAL A 69 -5.81 14.77 -5.98
CA VAL A 69 -6.38 15.74 -5.06
C VAL A 69 -5.59 15.71 -3.77
N ARG A 70 -4.99 16.83 -3.42
CA ARG A 70 -4.38 17.04 -2.12
C ARG A 70 -5.45 17.29 -1.08
N GLU A 71 -5.41 16.55 0.01
CA GLU A 71 -6.25 16.79 1.17
C GLU A 71 -5.48 17.59 2.21
N GLU A 72 -6.11 18.62 2.75
CA GLU A 72 -5.60 19.28 3.95
C GLU A 72 -5.74 18.31 5.13
N VAL A 73 -4.62 17.97 5.72
CA VAL A 73 -4.61 17.15 6.93
C VAL A 73 -4.91 18.04 8.12
N SER A 74 -6.16 17.96 8.59
CA SER A 74 -6.59 18.71 9.81
C SER A 74 -6.04 18.11 11.11
N LEU A 75 -5.13 17.14 11.02
CA LEU A 75 -4.49 16.55 12.18
C LEU A 75 -3.38 17.48 12.69
N PRO A 76 -3.18 17.57 14.01
CA PRO A 76 -2.02 18.27 14.53
C PRO A 76 -0.76 17.61 13.97
N LEU A 77 0.04 18.40 13.26
CA LEU A 77 1.32 17.95 12.71
C LEU A 77 2.14 17.29 13.83
N PRO A 78 2.90 16.24 13.48
CA PRO A 78 3.85 15.67 14.43
C PRO A 78 4.69 16.77 15.07
N ARG A 79 4.96 16.67 16.36
CA ARG A 79 5.72 17.69 17.13
C ARG A 79 7.15 17.93 16.61
N ASP A 80 7.61 17.03 15.75
CA ASP A 80 8.94 17.04 15.13
C ASP A 80 9.03 17.85 13.81
N GLY A 81 7.93 18.54 13.42
CA GLY A 81 7.94 19.41 12.24
C GLY A 81 7.99 18.68 10.90
N ARG A 82 7.71 17.37 10.87
CA ARG A 82 7.69 16.60 9.61
C ARG A 82 6.55 17.05 8.73
N ALA A 83 6.84 17.32 7.48
CA ALA A 83 5.81 17.52 6.46
C ALA A 83 4.97 16.23 6.31
N LEU A 84 3.65 16.41 6.31
CA LEU A 84 2.72 15.32 6.05
C LEU A 84 1.71 15.80 5.03
N PHE A 85 1.71 15.18 3.86
CA PHE A 85 0.76 15.44 2.78
C PHE A 85 -0.10 14.21 2.56
N HIS A 86 -1.36 14.42 2.30
CA HIS A 86 -2.28 13.33 1.99
C HIS A 86 -2.89 13.56 0.62
N TRP A 87 -2.77 12.56 -0.25
CA TRP A 87 -3.21 12.62 -1.61
C TRP A 87 -4.19 11.51 -1.93
N ARG A 88 -5.23 11.83 -2.69
CA ARG A 88 -6.08 10.86 -3.38
C ARG A 88 -5.80 10.91 -4.86
N ILE A 89 -5.36 9.79 -5.41
CA ILE A 89 -4.95 9.71 -6.81
C ILE A 89 -5.64 8.53 -7.47
N TYR A 90 -6.25 8.76 -8.63
CA TYR A 90 -6.90 7.72 -9.41
C TYR A 90 -6.82 8.03 -10.91
N HIS A 91 -6.86 6.96 -11.72
CA HIS A 91 -7.02 7.08 -13.17
C HIS A 91 -8.50 7.10 -13.51
N ARG A 92 -8.97 8.18 -14.16
CA ARG A 92 -10.40 8.43 -14.40
C ARG A 92 -11.08 7.33 -15.20
N ASP A 93 -10.45 6.85 -16.27
CA ASP A 93 -11.04 5.83 -17.13
C ASP A 93 -11.09 4.48 -16.42
N HIS A 94 -10.09 4.13 -15.61
CA HIS A 94 -10.10 2.94 -14.77
C HIS A 94 -11.22 3.00 -13.72
N ALA A 95 -11.31 4.10 -12.98
CA ALA A 95 -12.36 4.29 -11.99
C ALA A 95 -13.75 4.17 -12.63
N ARG A 96 -13.93 4.76 -13.82
CA ARG A 96 -15.18 4.67 -14.56
C ARG A 96 -15.51 3.24 -14.98
N THR A 97 -14.55 2.52 -15.56
CA THR A 97 -14.73 1.12 -15.98
C THR A 97 -15.13 0.22 -14.81
N LEU A 98 -14.54 0.47 -13.63
CA LEU A 98 -14.84 -0.31 -12.43
C LEU A 98 -16.22 -0.02 -11.84
N ILE A 99 -16.67 1.24 -11.90
CA ILE A 99 -17.95 1.68 -11.29
C ILE A 99 -19.13 1.47 -12.24
N ASP A 100 -18.93 1.62 -13.55
CA ASP A 100 -20.01 1.54 -14.54
C ASP A 100 -20.49 0.09 -14.82
N ASP A 101 -19.78 -0.94 -14.33
CA ASP A 101 -20.24 -2.32 -14.44
C ASP A 101 -21.28 -2.64 -13.35
N PRO A 102 -22.59 -2.76 -13.72
CA PRO A 102 -23.66 -2.97 -12.75
C PRO A 102 -23.63 -4.35 -12.08
N ARG A 103 -22.75 -5.25 -12.52
CA ARG A 103 -22.60 -6.60 -11.98
C ARG A 103 -21.51 -6.69 -10.93
N ARG A 104 -20.69 -5.64 -10.78
CA ARG A 104 -19.59 -5.63 -9.84
C ARG A 104 -20.04 -5.33 -8.42
N ASP A 105 -19.46 -6.06 -7.50
CA ASP A 105 -19.56 -5.75 -6.08
C ASP A 105 -18.69 -4.51 -5.79
N LEU A 106 -19.33 -3.40 -5.44
CA LEU A 106 -18.68 -2.11 -5.18
C LEU A 106 -18.06 -2.02 -3.78
N THR A 107 -17.95 -3.11 -3.02
CA THR A 107 -17.33 -3.10 -1.68
C THR A 107 -15.86 -2.71 -1.68
N PHE A 108 -15.19 -2.73 -2.84
CA PHE A 108 -13.82 -2.24 -2.98
C PHE A 108 -13.70 -0.71 -3.11
N THR A 109 -14.80 0.00 -3.37
CA THR A 109 -14.76 1.46 -3.62
C THR A 109 -14.13 2.31 -2.50
N PRO A 110 -14.15 1.92 -1.21
CA PRO A 110 -13.42 2.64 -0.17
C PRO A 110 -11.89 2.66 -0.38
N PHE A 111 -11.37 1.75 -1.20
CA PHE A 111 -9.94 1.66 -1.54
C PHE A 111 -9.59 2.36 -2.85
N MET A 112 -10.59 2.94 -3.51
CA MET A 112 -10.46 3.83 -4.65
C MET A 112 -10.93 5.24 -4.24
N PRO A 113 -10.22 6.29 -4.56
CA PRO A 113 -8.90 6.38 -5.20
C PRO A 113 -7.76 5.83 -4.31
N ALA A 114 -6.58 5.66 -4.89
CA ALA A 114 -5.39 5.33 -4.10
C ALA A 114 -5.13 6.45 -3.09
N ASN A 115 -5.20 6.11 -1.81
CA ASN A 115 -4.87 7.02 -0.73
C ASN A 115 -3.40 6.84 -0.40
N ILE A 116 -2.61 7.88 -0.60
CA ILE A 116 -1.19 7.90 -0.27
C ILE A 116 -0.90 9.00 0.73
N SER A 117 0.02 8.72 1.65
CA SER A 117 0.56 9.72 2.57
C SER A 117 2.03 9.92 2.23
N VAL A 118 2.43 11.17 2.06
CA VAL A 118 3.81 11.58 1.85
C VAL A 118 4.32 12.21 3.14
N THR A 119 5.44 11.73 3.65
CA THR A 119 6.08 12.25 4.86
C THR A 119 7.58 12.35 4.66
N ALA A 120 8.25 13.12 5.50
CA ALA A 120 9.70 13.13 5.55
C ALA A 120 10.21 12.02 6.47
N ASP A 121 11.29 11.35 6.07
CA ASP A 121 12.02 10.44 6.96
C ASP A 121 12.64 11.24 8.11
N PRO A 122 12.57 10.73 9.36
CA PRO A 122 13.07 11.46 10.52
C PRO A 122 14.58 11.64 10.55
N ASP A 123 15.31 10.73 9.92
CA ASP A 123 16.77 10.67 10.05
C ASP A 123 17.49 11.52 9.00
N ASP A 124 17.00 11.53 7.76
CA ASP A 124 17.64 12.22 6.64
C ASP A 124 16.73 13.15 5.83
N GLY A 125 15.46 13.24 6.18
CA GLY A 125 14.49 14.15 5.57
C GLY A 125 14.03 13.78 4.16
N HIS A 126 14.43 12.62 3.63
CA HIS A 126 13.95 12.19 2.32
C HIS A 126 12.46 11.82 2.34
N ALA A 127 11.81 11.90 1.17
CA ALA A 127 10.39 11.61 1.06
C ALA A 127 10.12 10.11 1.23
N VAL A 128 9.09 9.81 2.02
CA VAL A 128 8.55 8.48 2.24
C VAL A 128 7.07 8.47 1.87
N VAL A 129 6.69 7.57 0.99
CA VAL A 129 5.30 7.35 0.59
C VAL A 129 4.77 6.11 1.29
N VAL A 130 3.61 6.28 1.91
CA VAL A 130 2.92 5.21 2.63
C VAL A 130 1.55 4.99 2.00
N ARG A 131 1.22 3.74 1.69
CA ARG A 131 -0.06 3.36 1.07
C ARG A 131 -0.53 1.98 1.51
N TRP A 132 -1.80 1.70 1.32
CA TRP A 132 -2.34 0.35 1.48
C TRP A 132 -1.83 -0.59 0.39
N ASN A 133 -1.67 -1.87 0.75
CA ASN A 133 -1.35 -2.93 -0.20
C ASN A 133 -2.65 -3.51 -0.79
N PRO A 134 -3.02 -3.15 -2.03
CA PRO A 134 -4.28 -3.59 -2.62
C PRO A 134 -4.30 -5.10 -2.89
N ALA A 135 -3.16 -5.69 -3.25
CA ALA A 135 -3.07 -7.13 -3.49
C ALA A 135 -3.39 -7.93 -2.21
N LEU A 136 -2.89 -7.47 -1.07
CA LEU A 136 -3.16 -8.11 0.22
C LEU A 136 -4.60 -7.89 0.69
N LEU A 137 -5.12 -6.67 0.50
CA LEU A 137 -6.55 -6.39 0.74
C LEU A 137 -7.44 -7.29 -0.11
N GLY A 138 -7.08 -7.51 -1.38
CA GLY A 138 -7.81 -8.40 -2.26
C GLY A 138 -7.85 -9.87 -1.79
N ILE A 139 -6.82 -10.32 -1.05
CA ILE A 139 -6.86 -11.64 -0.41
C ILE A 139 -7.87 -11.67 0.74
N LEU A 140 -7.95 -10.58 1.51
CA LEU A 140 -8.85 -10.49 2.67
C LEU A 140 -10.32 -10.39 2.26
N PHE A 141 -10.62 -9.63 1.20
CA PHE A 141 -12.00 -9.43 0.75
C PHE A 141 -12.55 -10.62 -0.05
N GLY A 142 -11.72 -11.28 -0.87
CA GLY A 142 -12.15 -12.37 -1.73
C GLY A 142 -13.17 -11.95 -2.82
N GLY A 143 -13.71 -12.91 -3.55
CA GLY A 143 -14.74 -12.67 -4.59
C GLY A 143 -14.33 -11.65 -5.65
N ASP A 144 -15.31 -10.99 -6.27
CA ASP A 144 -15.08 -10.00 -7.33
C ASP A 144 -14.36 -8.74 -6.82
N ALA A 145 -14.68 -8.29 -5.60
CA ALA A 145 -14.01 -7.18 -4.95
C ALA A 145 -12.53 -7.50 -4.71
N GLY A 146 -12.24 -8.71 -4.22
CA GLY A 146 -10.87 -9.18 -4.05
C GLY A 146 -10.10 -9.30 -5.36
N ALA A 147 -10.76 -9.74 -6.42
CA ALA A 147 -10.16 -9.81 -7.75
C ALA A 147 -9.79 -8.41 -8.28
N ALA A 148 -10.71 -7.44 -8.18
CA ALA A 148 -10.47 -6.06 -8.58
C ALA A 148 -9.30 -5.42 -7.82
N LEU A 149 -9.21 -5.65 -6.50
CA LEU A 149 -8.12 -5.14 -5.67
C LEU A 149 -6.76 -5.75 -6.06
N LYS A 150 -6.72 -7.05 -6.38
CA LYS A 150 -5.47 -7.76 -6.71
C LYS A 150 -4.91 -7.41 -8.07
N SER A 151 -5.77 -7.14 -9.05
CA SER A 151 -5.36 -6.87 -10.43
C SER A 151 -5.48 -5.38 -10.75
N GLU A 152 -6.68 -4.91 -10.99
CA GLU A 152 -6.92 -3.59 -11.59
C GLU A 152 -6.43 -2.44 -10.71
N ILE A 153 -6.71 -2.49 -9.41
CA ILE A 153 -6.27 -1.44 -8.48
C ILE A 153 -4.77 -1.56 -8.16
N ALA A 154 -4.24 -2.79 -8.06
CA ALA A 154 -2.81 -2.99 -7.86
C ALA A 154 -1.99 -2.52 -9.06
N ASP A 155 -2.45 -2.80 -10.28
CA ASP A 155 -1.80 -2.37 -11.52
C ASP A 155 -1.88 -0.84 -11.67
N GLU A 156 -3.01 -0.22 -11.35
CA GLU A 156 -3.17 1.23 -11.34
C GLU A 156 -2.20 1.89 -10.35
N GLN A 157 -2.08 1.35 -9.13
CA GLN A 157 -1.14 1.87 -8.15
C GLN A 157 0.32 1.68 -8.60
N SER A 158 0.66 0.58 -9.24
CA SER A 158 2.01 0.36 -9.77
C SER A 158 2.33 1.38 -10.87
N ALA A 159 1.41 1.59 -11.81
CA ALA A 159 1.57 2.59 -12.86
C ALA A 159 1.70 4.02 -12.30
N LEU A 160 0.97 4.34 -11.22
CA LEU A 160 1.12 5.60 -10.52
C LEU A 160 2.53 5.78 -9.94
N PHE A 161 3.08 4.76 -9.27
CA PHE A 161 4.42 4.84 -8.68
C PHE A 161 5.51 4.94 -9.74
N ASP A 162 5.37 4.24 -10.86
CA ASP A 162 6.28 4.37 -12.01
C ASP A 162 6.25 5.79 -12.57
N ALA A 163 5.06 6.38 -12.74
CA ALA A 163 4.90 7.76 -13.20
C ALA A 163 5.53 8.77 -12.22
N MET A 164 5.33 8.59 -10.91
CA MET A 164 5.96 9.41 -9.88
C MET A 164 7.48 9.32 -9.93
N ALA A 165 8.03 8.11 -10.04
CA ALA A 165 9.48 7.91 -10.12
C ALA A 165 10.09 8.55 -11.35
N ASP A 166 9.39 8.53 -12.50
CA ASP A 166 9.82 9.17 -13.74
C ASP A 166 9.77 10.70 -13.62
N ALA A 167 8.71 11.25 -13.06
CA ALA A 167 8.56 12.67 -12.78
C ALA A 167 9.73 13.22 -11.95
N ILE A 168 10.06 12.52 -10.86
CA ILE A 168 11.17 12.89 -9.97
C ILE A 168 12.52 12.81 -10.71
N ARG A 169 12.74 11.78 -11.53
CA ARG A 169 13.98 11.65 -12.32
C ARG A 169 14.14 12.81 -13.30
N ASN A 170 13.07 13.19 -13.97
CA ASN A 170 13.06 14.27 -14.95
C ASN A 170 13.37 15.63 -14.30
N ARG A 171 12.81 15.93 -13.12
CA ARG A 171 13.12 17.14 -12.37
C ARG A 171 14.58 17.21 -11.93
N LYS A 172 15.15 16.10 -11.45
CA LYS A 172 16.58 16.05 -11.09
C LYS A 172 17.50 16.30 -12.30
N ALA A 173 17.14 15.81 -13.48
CA ALA A 173 17.88 16.06 -14.71
C ALA A 173 17.84 17.55 -15.09
N THR A 174 16.68 18.19 -15.04
CA THR A 174 16.50 19.62 -15.36
C THR A 174 17.22 20.55 -14.38
N ARG A 175 17.29 20.17 -13.10
CA ARG A 175 18.02 20.95 -12.06
C ARG A 175 19.54 20.87 -12.19
N LYS A 176 20.08 19.87 -12.92
CA LYS A 176 21.54 19.69 -13.10
C LYS A 176 22.14 20.42 -14.29
N GLU A 177 21.31 20.96 -15.19
CA GLU A 177 21.79 21.83 -16.27
C GLU A 177 21.92 23.25 -15.68
N PRO A 178 23.16 23.75 -15.40
CA PRO A 178 23.35 25.14 -15.05
C PRO A 178 23.01 25.97 -16.28
N GLU A 179 22.20 27.01 -16.08
CA GLU A 179 22.04 28.06 -17.09
C GLU A 179 23.43 28.58 -17.54
N PRO A 180 23.65 28.75 -18.84
CA PRO A 180 24.89 29.23 -19.39
C PRO A 180 25.20 30.70 -19.04
#